data_53781f990eaff8ee535c9c2c7b23e109
#
_entry.id   53781f990eaff8ee535c9c2c7b23e109
#
_cell.length_a   1.000
_cell.length_b   1.000
_cell.length_c   1.000
_cell.angle_alpha   90.00
_cell.angle_beta   90.00
_cell.angle_gamma   90.00
#
_symmetry.space_group_name_H-M   'P 1'
#
loop_
_entity.id
_entity.type
_entity.pdbx_description
1 polymer ?
#
loop_
_entity_poly.entity_id
_entity_poly.type
_entity_poly.pdbx_seq_one_letter_code
_entity_poly.pdbx_strand_id
1 'polypeptide(L)'
;GDAGAFAVLRIPRFGDDYARPVIEGTGRDVLALGIGHYVGTAGPGQVGNFALAGHRTTYGRPLHDIDRLADGDLVVVETLATVHVYEVASREIVLPSDIEVIAPVPSDAGATPSEAVLTLTSCHPKFAATERFIVHAGLVESVPRAEWDPARLQLAAGVESRGGNTPTGQPLALRVASPRLQDGEG
;
A
#
# COMPACT_ATOMS: atom_id res chain seq x y z
N GLY A 1 -6.65 26.06 2.93
CA GLY A 1 -6.02 25.38 1.82
C GLY A 1 -6.91 24.20 1.43
N ASP A 2 -7.21 24.11 0.16
CA ASP A 2 -8.02 23.02 -0.39
C ASP A 2 -7.27 21.71 -0.16
N ALA A 3 -7.80 20.84 0.69
CA ALA A 3 -7.21 19.53 0.98
C ALA A 3 -7.47 18.59 -0.19
N GLY A 4 -6.81 18.86 -1.33
CA GLY A 4 -6.93 18.05 -2.53
C GLY A 4 -6.28 16.69 -2.35
N ALA A 5 -6.91 15.63 -2.86
CA ALA A 5 -6.28 14.32 -2.95
C ALA A 5 -5.14 14.38 -3.99
N PHE A 6 -3.94 13.91 -3.62
CA PHE A 6 -2.80 13.81 -4.53
C PHE A 6 -2.59 12.40 -5.09
N ALA A 7 -3.25 11.40 -4.52
CA ALA A 7 -3.22 10.01 -4.98
C ALA A 7 -4.54 9.29 -4.63
N VAL A 8 -4.71 8.11 -5.21
CA VAL A 8 -5.78 7.16 -4.88
C VAL A 8 -5.15 5.85 -4.41
N LEU A 9 -5.58 5.37 -3.25
CA LEU A 9 -5.20 4.07 -2.70
C LEU A 9 -6.20 3.01 -3.17
N ARG A 10 -5.70 1.92 -3.74
CA ARG A 10 -6.47 0.72 -4.07
C ARG A 10 -5.90 -0.48 -3.35
N ILE A 11 -6.77 -1.32 -2.82
CA ILE A 11 -6.40 -2.57 -2.13
C ILE A 11 -7.33 -3.66 -2.65
N PRO A 12 -6.90 -4.50 -3.60
CA PRO A 12 -7.74 -5.53 -4.21
C PRO A 12 -8.37 -6.49 -3.21
N ARG A 13 -7.67 -6.80 -2.10
CA ARG A 13 -8.21 -7.63 -1.01
C ARG A 13 -9.50 -7.05 -0.39
N PHE A 14 -9.74 -5.76 -0.50
CA PHE A 14 -10.93 -5.10 0.06
C PHE A 14 -12.09 -5.03 -0.94
N GLY A 15 -11.84 -5.38 -2.20
CA GLY A 15 -12.79 -5.39 -3.31
C GLY A 15 -12.24 -4.71 -4.55
N ASP A 16 -12.75 -5.09 -5.71
CA ASP A 16 -12.29 -4.58 -7.02
C ASP A 16 -12.59 -3.09 -7.20
N ASP A 17 -13.62 -2.58 -6.54
CA ASP A 17 -14.05 -1.18 -6.55
C ASP A 17 -13.45 -0.35 -5.42
N TYR A 18 -12.64 -0.97 -4.54
CA TYR A 18 -12.04 -0.24 -3.44
C TYR A 18 -11.09 0.84 -3.96
N ALA A 19 -11.45 2.09 -3.72
CA ALA A 19 -10.67 3.27 -4.04
C ALA A 19 -10.86 4.33 -2.94
N ARG A 20 -9.77 4.86 -2.40
CA ARG A 20 -9.80 5.90 -1.36
C ARG A 20 -8.84 7.03 -1.71
N PRO A 21 -9.28 8.30 -1.59
CA PRO A 21 -8.39 9.44 -1.78
C PRO A 21 -7.30 9.46 -0.72
N VAL A 22 -6.08 9.80 -1.12
CA VAL A 22 -4.95 10.07 -0.23
C VAL A 22 -4.72 11.57 -0.19
N ILE A 23 -4.73 12.11 1.03
CA ILE A 23 -4.68 13.54 1.30
C ILE A 23 -3.53 13.82 2.26
N GLU A 24 -2.83 14.95 2.11
CA GLU A 24 -1.74 15.33 2.99
C GLU A 24 -2.23 15.66 4.41
N GLY A 25 -1.57 15.10 5.42
CA GLY A 25 -1.88 15.27 6.84
C GLY A 25 -2.70 14.13 7.43
N THR A 26 -2.75 14.07 8.75
CA THR A 26 -3.47 13.06 9.54
C THR A 26 -4.40 13.68 10.59
N GLY A 27 -4.77 14.94 10.39
CA GLY A 27 -5.78 15.63 11.21
C GLY A 27 -7.16 15.02 11.06
N ARG A 28 -8.05 15.29 12.01
CA ARG A 28 -9.43 14.74 12.01
C ARG A 28 -10.23 15.10 10.77
N ASP A 29 -10.06 16.31 10.28
CA ASP A 29 -10.65 16.86 9.07
C ASP A 29 -10.21 16.09 7.81
N VAL A 30 -8.90 15.80 7.70
CA VAL A 30 -8.31 15.02 6.62
C VAL A 30 -8.81 13.56 6.68
N LEU A 31 -8.71 12.92 7.84
CA LEU A 31 -9.10 11.51 8.01
C LEU A 31 -10.62 11.30 7.86
N ALA A 32 -11.44 12.34 8.00
CA ALA A 32 -12.87 12.28 7.70
C ALA A 32 -13.15 12.16 6.19
N LEU A 33 -12.21 12.57 5.33
CA LEU A 33 -12.34 12.57 3.88
C LEU A 33 -11.74 11.31 3.22
N GLY A 34 -10.77 10.65 3.86
CA GLY A 34 -10.12 9.48 3.28
C GLY A 34 -8.92 8.96 4.05
N ILE A 35 -7.85 8.68 3.31
CA ILE A 35 -6.56 8.26 3.83
C ILE A 35 -5.66 9.48 3.99
N GLY A 36 -5.05 9.63 5.16
CA GLY A 36 -4.12 10.71 5.45
C GLY A 36 -2.66 10.27 5.28
N HIS A 37 -1.85 11.12 4.65
CA HIS A 37 -0.40 10.93 4.57
C HIS A 37 0.28 11.62 5.76
N TYR A 38 1.16 10.92 6.46
CA TYR A 38 1.95 11.52 7.55
C TYR A 38 2.94 12.54 6.99
N VAL A 39 2.73 13.79 7.34
CA VAL A 39 3.59 14.92 6.92
C VAL A 39 5.05 14.65 7.25
N GLY A 40 5.94 14.84 6.27
CA GLY A 40 7.37 14.64 6.43
C GLY A 40 7.86 13.21 6.22
N THR A 41 6.96 12.24 5.97
CA THR A 41 7.36 10.91 5.50
C THR A 41 7.56 10.91 3.99
N ALA A 42 8.12 9.83 3.42
CA ALA A 42 8.37 9.74 1.98
C ALA A 42 7.07 9.82 1.17
N GLY A 43 7.14 10.25 -0.06
CA GLY A 43 6.03 10.20 -1.02
C GLY A 43 5.91 8.85 -1.73
N PRO A 44 4.84 8.66 -2.55
CA PRO A 44 4.64 7.42 -3.30
C PRO A 44 5.84 7.08 -4.17
N GLY A 45 6.33 5.84 -4.09
CA GLY A 45 7.44 5.31 -4.89
C GLY A 45 8.83 5.83 -4.50
N GLN A 46 8.94 6.72 -3.53
CA GLN A 46 10.23 7.25 -3.06
C GLN A 46 10.89 6.30 -2.05
N VAL A 47 12.22 6.29 -2.06
CA VAL A 47 13.00 5.62 -1.02
C VAL A 47 12.68 6.23 0.35
N GLY A 48 12.42 5.37 1.33
CA GLY A 48 11.90 5.72 2.63
C GLY A 48 10.52 5.14 2.85
N ASN A 49 9.80 5.62 3.85
CA ASN A 49 8.51 5.10 4.28
C ASN A 49 7.38 6.06 3.90
N PHE A 50 6.56 5.67 2.94
CA PHE A 50 5.30 6.36 2.61
C PHE A 50 4.23 5.94 3.63
N ALA A 51 4.11 6.70 4.71
CA ALA A 51 3.26 6.35 5.83
C ALA A 51 1.86 6.96 5.70
N LEU A 52 0.85 6.11 5.88
CA LEU A 52 -0.56 6.43 5.70
C LEU A 52 -1.38 6.04 6.93
N ALA A 53 -2.37 6.87 7.25
CA ALA A 53 -3.35 6.62 8.31
C ALA A 53 -4.77 6.56 7.75
N GLY A 54 -5.62 5.72 8.33
CA GLY A 54 -7.03 5.68 7.98
C GLY A 54 -7.90 5.17 9.11
N HIS A 55 -9.14 5.67 9.16
CA HIS A 55 -10.13 5.21 10.14
C HIS A 55 -10.53 3.75 9.92
N ARG A 56 -10.73 3.03 11.03
CA ARG A 56 -11.16 1.63 10.99
C ARG A 56 -12.68 1.46 11.12
N THR A 57 -13.35 2.33 11.86
CA THR A 57 -14.77 2.16 12.21
C THR A 57 -15.65 3.36 11.90
N THR A 58 -15.06 4.53 11.59
CA THR A 58 -15.78 5.79 11.35
C THR A 58 -15.41 6.39 9.98
N TYR A 59 -16.18 7.40 9.53
CA TYR A 59 -15.88 8.18 8.32
C TYR A 59 -15.59 7.34 7.07
N GLY A 60 -16.57 6.49 6.69
CA GLY A 60 -16.41 5.61 5.53
C GLY A 60 -15.50 4.40 5.76
N ARG A 61 -14.88 4.29 6.94
CA ARG A 61 -14.09 3.14 7.40
C ARG A 61 -13.06 2.64 6.37
N PRO A 62 -12.19 3.51 5.85
CA PRO A 62 -11.32 3.15 4.73
C PRO A 62 -10.41 1.96 5.03
N LEU A 63 -9.97 1.77 6.28
CA LEU A 63 -9.13 0.64 6.70
C LEU A 63 -9.87 -0.35 7.62
N HIS A 64 -11.19 -0.54 7.41
CA HIS A 64 -11.99 -1.47 8.22
C HIS A 64 -11.42 -2.88 8.21
N ASP A 65 -11.02 -3.36 7.05
CA ASP A 65 -10.55 -4.72 6.79
C ASP A 65 -9.02 -4.84 6.75
N ILE A 66 -8.27 -3.90 7.33
CA ILE A 66 -6.81 -3.92 7.35
C ILE A 66 -6.23 -5.23 7.90
N ASP A 67 -6.94 -5.86 8.84
CA ASP A 67 -6.59 -7.16 9.43
C ASP A 67 -6.76 -8.35 8.47
N ARG A 68 -7.42 -8.16 7.33
CA ARG A 68 -7.53 -9.18 6.28
C ARG A 68 -6.33 -9.20 5.34
N LEU A 69 -5.51 -8.15 5.34
CA LEU A 69 -4.29 -8.13 4.54
C LEU A 69 -3.33 -9.23 4.98
N ALA A 70 -2.78 -9.93 4.02
CA ALA A 70 -1.81 -11.01 4.20
C ALA A 70 -0.56 -10.73 3.37
N ASP A 71 0.55 -11.39 3.72
CA ASP A 71 1.79 -11.31 2.98
C ASP A 71 1.55 -11.69 1.51
N GLY A 72 2.07 -10.87 0.60
CA GLY A 72 1.86 -11.00 -0.85
C GLY A 72 0.65 -10.23 -1.39
N ASP A 73 -0.25 -9.71 -0.55
CA ASP A 73 -1.35 -8.86 -1.02
C ASP A 73 -0.83 -7.55 -1.60
N LEU A 74 -1.52 -7.05 -2.61
CA LEU A 74 -1.12 -5.81 -3.28
C LEU A 74 -1.81 -4.59 -2.67
N VAL A 75 -1.02 -3.52 -2.56
CA VAL A 75 -1.48 -2.17 -2.23
C VAL A 75 -1.02 -1.26 -3.37
N VAL A 76 -1.95 -0.59 -4.03
CA VAL A 76 -1.65 0.21 -5.22
C VAL A 76 -1.94 1.67 -4.95
N VAL A 77 -1.00 2.53 -5.29
CA VAL A 77 -1.08 3.99 -5.15
C VAL A 77 -1.02 4.61 -6.53
N GLU A 78 -2.15 5.17 -6.96
CA GLU A 78 -2.26 5.86 -8.24
C GLU A 78 -2.07 7.37 -8.03
N THR A 79 -1.02 7.95 -8.62
CA THR A 79 -0.84 9.40 -8.75
C THR A 79 -1.30 9.89 -10.12
N LEU A 80 -1.18 11.18 -10.41
CA LEU A 80 -1.49 11.71 -11.75
C LEU A 80 -0.57 11.13 -12.84
N ALA A 81 0.70 10.89 -12.51
CA ALA A 81 1.71 10.50 -13.49
C ALA A 81 2.08 9.02 -13.44
N THR A 82 2.01 8.39 -12.26
CA THR A 82 2.59 7.07 -12.01
C THR A 82 1.68 6.25 -11.13
N VAL A 83 1.66 4.96 -11.37
CA VAL A 83 1.05 3.95 -10.49
C VAL A 83 2.16 3.17 -9.80
N HIS A 84 2.12 3.13 -8.47
CA HIS A 84 3.08 2.43 -7.63
C HIS A 84 2.40 1.19 -7.02
N VAL A 85 2.99 0.03 -7.23
CA VAL A 85 2.49 -1.25 -6.69
C VAL A 85 3.40 -1.68 -5.55
N TYR A 86 2.82 -1.88 -4.39
CA TYR A 86 3.48 -2.41 -3.20
C TYR A 86 2.93 -3.79 -2.88
N GLU A 87 3.77 -4.64 -2.31
CA GLU A 87 3.39 -5.98 -1.83
C GLU A 87 3.55 -6.04 -0.32
N VAL A 88 2.51 -6.49 0.38
CA VAL A 88 2.51 -6.65 1.83
C VAL A 88 3.58 -7.64 2.26
N ALA A 89 4.45 -7.21 3.17
CA ALA A 89 5.57 -7.98 3.68
C ALA A 89 5.42 -8.35 5.17
N SER A 90 4.76 -7.51 5.98
CA SER A 90 4.58 -7.79 7.40
C SER A 90 3.41 -7.04 8.01
N ARG A 91 2.98 -7.52 9.18
CA ARG A 91 1.90 -6.93 9.97
C ARG A 91 2.27 -6.99 11.44
N GLU A 92 1.90 -5.98 12.19
CA GLU A 92 2.11 -5.93 13.63
C GLU A 92 1.02 -5.13 14.34
N ILE A 93 0.91 -5.34 15.66
CA ILE A 93 0.06 -4.55 16.55
C ILE A 93 0.98 -3.84 17.53
N VAL A 94 0.82 -2.52 17.63
CA VAL A 94 1.70 -1.67 18.45
C VAL A 94 0.87 -0.73 19.30
N LEU A 95 1.50 -0.13 20.31
CA LEU A 95 0.88 0.96 21.09
C LEU A 95 0.82 2.24 20.25
N PRO A 96 -0.10 3.16 20.54
CA PRO A 96 -0.16 4.46 19.87
C PRO A 96 1.11 5.32 20.06
N SER A 97 1.92 5.02 21.07
CA SER A 97 3.21 5.66 21.35
C SER A 97 4.36 5.17 20.46
N ASP A 98 4.19 4.03 19.80
CA ASP A 98 5.25 3.39 19.01
C ASP A 98 5.32 4.03 17.61
N ILE A 99 5.80 5.28 17.60
CA ILE A 99 5.87 6.10 16.39
C ILE A 99 6.97 5.68 15.41
N GLU A 100 7.86 4.80 15.81
CA GLU A 100 8.95 4.29 14.96
C GLU A 100 8.46 3.49 13.77
N VAL A 101 7.22 2.99 13.80
CA VAL A 101 6.59 2.30 12.67
C VAL A 101 6.48 3.18 11.42
N ILE A 102 6.46 4.52 11.59
CA ILE A 102 6.45 5.47 10.47
C ILE A 102 7.82 6.10 10.19
N ALA A 103 8.88 5.63 10.85
CA ALA A 103 10.25 6.08 10.56
C ALA A 103 10.65 5.77 9.10
N PRO A 104 11.65 6.46 8.54
CA PRO A 104 12.12 6.19 7.17
C PRO A 104 12.46 4.73 6.87
N VAL A 105 13.01 4.02 7.87
CA VAL A 105 13.04 2.56 7.92
C VAL A 105 12.11 2.15 9.06
N PRO A 106 11.01 1.44 8.78
CA PRO A 106 10.06 1.07 9.82
C PRO A 106 10.71 0.33 10.98
N SER A 107 10.42 0.78 12.21
CA SER A 107 10.95 0.23 13.47
C SER A 107 12.47 0.36 13.65
N ASP A 108 13.14 1.14 12.80
CA ASP A 108 14.56 1.50 12.93
C ASP A 108 14.80 2.96 12.53
N ALA A 109 14.51 3.87 13.46
CA ALA A 109 14.62 5.32 13.23
C ALA A 109 16.05 5.80 12.96
N GLY A 110 17.07 5.00 13.30
CA GLY A 110 18.49 5.32 13.10
C GLY A 110 19.05 4.85 11.77
N ALA A 111 18.36 3.97 11.06
CA ALA A 111 18.83 3.44 9.80
C ALA A 111 18.63 4.41 8.62
N THR A 112 19.55 4.33 7.66
CA THR A 112 19.42 5.06 6.40
C THR A 112 18.54 4.25 5.43
N PRO A 113 17.42 4.80 4.92
CA PRO A 113 16.55 4.08 4.02
C PRO A 113 17.25 3.79 2.69
N SER A 114 17.08 2.58 2.17
CA SER A 114 17.55 2.13 0.86
C SER A 114 16.44 1.59 -0.03
N GLU A 115 15.27 1.37 0.55
CA GLU A 115 14.10 0.81 -0.13
C GLU A 115 12.90 1.76 -0.02
N ALA A 116 11.97 1.64 -0.95
CA ALA A 116 10.68 2.33 -0.88
C ALA A 116 9.66 1.41 -0.19
N VAL A 117 9.16 1.86 0.96
CA VAL A 117 8.19 1.14 1.79
C VAL A 117 6.93 1.96 1.91
N LEU A 118 5.79 1.28 2.01
CA LEU A 118 4.51 1.86 2.39
C LEU A 118 4.07 1.27 3.72
N THR A 119 3.61 2.13 4.64
CA THR A 119 3.03 1.72 5.91
C THR A 119 1.59 2.18 6.03
N LEU A 120 0.67 1.25 6.30
CA LEU A 120 -0.71 1.56 6.67
C LEU A 120 -0.86 1.48 8.18
N THR A 121 -1.49 2.50 8.78
CA THR A 121 -1.78 2.54 10.22
C THR A 121 -3.28 2.72 10.45
N SER A 122 -3.85 1.93 11.36
CA SER A 122 -5.27 2.05 11.75
C SER A 122 -5.48 1.66 13.20
N CYS A 123 -6.63 2.04 13.76
CA CYS A 123 -6.98 1.70 15.14
C CYS A 123 -7.17 0.20 15.36
N HIS A 124 -6.75 -0.31 16.53
CA HIS A 124 -6.95 -1.68 16.98
C HIS A 124 -7.21 -1.72 18.50
N PRO A 125 -8.02 -2.68 19.03
CA PRO A 125 -9.03 -3.42 18.25
C PRO A 125 -10.14 -2.50 17.72
N LYS A 126 -10.99 -3.04 16.83
CA LYS A 126 -12.18 -2.31 16.36
C LYS A 126 -13.00 -1.82 17.55
N PHE A 127 -13.40 -0.54 17.52
CA PHE A 127 -14.22 0.14 18.54
C PHE A 127 -13.51 0.49 19.87
N ALA A 128 -12.30 0.01 20.16
CA ALA A 128 -11.56 0.36 21.38
C ALA A 128 -10.39 1.33 21.11
N ALA A 129 -9.68 1.16 20.01
CA ALA A 129 -8.58 2.01 19.55
C ALA A 129 -7.43 2.19 20.58
N THR A 130 -7.22 1.19 21.43
CA THR A 130 -6.14 1.19 22.45
C THR A 130 -4.77 0.91 21.86
N GLU A 131 -4.75 0.30 20.66
CA GLU A 131 -3.56 -0.08 19.91
C GLU A 131 -3.68 0.40 18.46
N ARG A 132 -2.65 0.10 17.66
CA ARG A 132 -2.64 0.34 16.21
C ARG A 132 -2.33 -0.96 15.49
N PHE A 133 -3.11 -1.23 14.43
CA PHE A 133 -2.80 -2.28 13.45
C PHE A 133 -1.95 -1.66 12.34
N ILE A 134 -0.79 -2.23 12.12
CA ILE A 134 0.21 -1.76 11.16
C ILE A 134 0.38 -2.80 10.06
N VAL A 135 0.50 -2.34 8.82
CA VAL A 135 0.88 -3.16 7.67
C VAL A 135 2.02 -2.47 6.96
N HIS A 136 3.10 -3.20 6.73
CA HIS A 136 4.22 -2.74 5.92
C HIS A 136 4.23 -3.47 4.58
N ALA A 137 4.48 -2.71 3.50
CA ALA A 137 4.55 -3.22 2.15
C ALA A 137 5.75 -2.64 1.42
N GLY A 138 6.49 -3.47 0.68
CA GLY A 138 7.63 -3.05 -0.14
C GLY A 138 7.20 -2.69 -1.55
N LEU A 139 7.83 -1.68 -2.16
CA LEU A 139 7.59 -1.31 -3.55
C LEU A 139 8.10 -2.42 -4.47
N VAL A 140 7.25 -2.93 -5.34
CA VAL A 140 7.61 -3.95 -6.34
C VAL A 140 7.65 -3.41 -7.76
N GLU A 141 6.85 -2.38 -8.07
CA GLU A 141 6.78 -1.80 -9.41
C GLU A 141 6.31 -0.34 -9.38
N SER A 142 6.82 0.46 -10.33
CA SER A 142 6.29 1.79 -10.66
C SER A 142 6.10 1.87 -12.15
N VAL A 143 4.88 2.18 -12.60
CA VAL A 143 4.51 2.21 -14.02
C VAL A 143 3.96 3.59 -14.36
N PRO A 144 4.33 4.20 -15.50
CA PRO A 144 3.64 5.38 -15.99
C PRO A 144 2.13 5.14 -16.06
N ARG A 145 1.32 6.10 -15.60
CA ARG A 145 -0.14 5.92 -15.57
C ARG A 145 -0.73 5.60 -16.94
N ALA A 146 -0.15 6.14 -18.01
CA ALA A 146 -0.58 5.89 -19.39
C ALA A 146 -0.37 4.42 -19.84
N GLU A 147 0.52 3.69 -19.18
CA GLU A 147 0.85 2.30 -19.47
C GLU A 147 0.20 1.31 -18.47
N TRP A 148 -0.50 1.85 -17.47
CA TRP A 148 -1.13 1.04 -16.43
C TRP A 148 -2.41 0.39 -16.94
N ASP A 149 -2.48 -0.94 -16.80
CA ASP A 149 -3.69 -1.72 -17.05
C ASP A 149 -4.29 -2.23 -15.72
N PRO A 150 -5.45 -1.69 -15.29
CA PRO A 150 -6.11 -2.13 -14.05
C PRO A 150 -6.48 -3.63 -14.04
N ALA A 151 -6.64 -4.27 -15.21
CA ALA A 151 -6.93 -5.70 -15.28
C ALA A 151 -5.81 -6.57 -14.67
N ARG A 152 -4.60 -6.04 -14.55
CA ARG A 152 -3.47 -6.71 -13.85
C ARG A 152 -3.78 -7.02 -12.39
N LEU A 153 -4.60 -6.19 -11.72
CA LEU A 153 -4.99 -6.41 -10.33
C LEU A 153 -5.94 -7.60 -10.17
N GLN A 154 -6.80 -7.85 -11.16
CA GLN A 154 -7.74 -8.97 -11.15
C GLN A 154 -7.01 -10.32 -11.34
N LEU A 155 -5.93 -10.33 -12.12
CA LEU A 155 -5.11 -11.52 -12.32
C LEU A 155 -4.37 -11.92 -11.05
N ALA A 156 -3.91 -10.96 -10.25
CA ALA A 156 -3.26 -11.21 -8.97
C ALA A 156 -4.25 -11.75 -7.92
N ALA A 157 -5.49 -11.25 -7.90
CA ALA A 157 -6.55 -11.74 -7.01
C ALA A 157 -7.12 -13.11 -7.41
N GLY A 158 -7.06 -13.47 -8.70
CA GLY A 158 -7.64 -14.73 -9.25
C GLY A 158 -6.79 -15.98 -9.07
N VAL A 159 -5.53 -15.86 -8.66
CA VAL A 159 -4.62 -17.01 -8.46
C VAL A 159 -5.00 -17.83 -7.22
N GLU A 160 -5.67 -17.25 -6.23
CA GLU A 160 -6.08 -17.94 -5.02
C GLU A 160 -7.38 -18.76 -5.15
N SER A 161 -8.17 -18.59 -6.21
CA SER A 161 -9.47 -19.28 -6.37
C SER A 161 -9.40 -20.62 -7.10
N ARG A 162 -8.22 -21.07 -7.55
CA ARG A 162 -8.05 -22.40 -8.15
C ARG A 162 -7.17 -23.27 -7.28
N GLY A 163 -7.86 -24.06 -6.48
CA GLY A 163 -7.34 -24.93 -5.43
C GLY A 163 -6.17 -25.83 -5.79
N GLY A 164 -5.32 -26.01 -4.76
CA GLY A 164 -4.69 -27.27 -4.40
C GLY A 164 -3.56 -27.75 -5.28
N ASN A 165 -2.41 -27.40 -4.96
CA ASN A 165 -1.17 -28.18 -4.76
C ASN A 165 0.06 -27.27 -4.93
N THR A 166 0.59 -26.79 -3.85
CA THR A 166 1.82 -26.00 -3.86
C THR A 166 3.01 -26.94 -3.67
N PRO A 167 4.01 -26.94 -4.57
CA PRO A 167 5.36 -27.31 -4.18
C PRO A 167 6.02 -26.11 -3.51
N THR A 168 6.57 -26.38 -2.36
CA THR A 168 7.28 -25.52 -1.45
C THR A 168 8.36 -24.66 -2.14
N GLY A 169 8.32 -23.33 -1.92
CA GLY A 169 9.50 -22.50 -1.86
C GLY A 169 10.05 -21.94 -3.17
N GLN A 170 9.35 -20.96 -3.75
CA GLN A 170 10.01 -19.89 -4.52
C GLN A 170 9.12 -18.64 -4.49
N PRO A 171 9.68 -17.43 -4.27
CA PRO A 171 8.91 -16.20 -4.41
C PRO A 171 8.50 -16.03 -5.87
N LEU A 172 7.22 -15.69 -6.08
CA LEU A 172 6.68 -15.38 -7.40
C LEU A 172 7.29 -14.06 -7.88
N ALA A 173 8.44 -14.17 -8.55
CA ALA A 173 8.93 -13.06 -9.36
C ALA A 173 7.92 -12.82 -10.48
N LEU A 174 7.29 -11.65 -10.50
CA LEU A 174 6.49 -11.20 -11.63
C LEU A 174 7.37 -11.30 -12.88
N ARG A 175 7.07 -12.27 -13.76
CA ARG A 175 7.71 -12.34 -15.06
C ARG A 175 7.19 -11.18 -15.90
N VAL A 176 7.96 -10.11 -15.94
CA VAL A 176 7.81 -9.06 -16.94
C VAL A 176 8.16 -9.69 -18.29
N ALA A 177 7.17 -9.82 -19.16
CA ALA A 177 7.44 -10.13 -20.56
C ALA A 177 8.14 -8.93 -21.19
N SER A 178 9.43 -9.02 -21.40
CA SER A 178 10.20 -8.05 -22.19
C SER A 178 9.67 -8.05 -23.62
N PRO A 179 9.40 -6.89 -24.23
CA PRO A 179 9.10 -6.84 -25.65
C PRO A 179 10.35 -7.30 -26.43
N ARG A 180 10.19 -8.30 -27.28
CA ARG A 180 11.23 -8.70 -28.24
C ARG A 180 11.48 -7.52 -29.17
N LEU A 181 12.68 -7.01 -29.13
CA LEU A 181 13.22 -6.24 -30.23
C LEU A 181 13.29 -7.18 -31.45
N GLN A 182 12.53 -6.89 -32.48
CA GLN A 182 12.69 -7.52 -33.79
C GLN A 182 13.92 -6.87 -34.43
N ASP A 183 15.02 -7.60 -34.44
CA ASP A 183 16.15 -7.29 -35.30
C ASP A 183 15.68 -7.48 -36.74
N GLY A 184 15.53 -6.36 -37.46
CA GLY A 184 15.31 -6.34 -38.90
C GLY A 184 16.67 -6.43 -39.58
N GLU A 185 17.00 -7.59 -40.11
CA GLU A 185 18.01 -7.72 -41.14
C GLU A 185 17.39 -7.40 -42.50
N GLY A 186 18.12 -6.58 -43.29
CA GLY A 186 17.83 -6.25 -44.65
C GLY A 186 18.74 -5.15 -45.18
#